data_24778be022b30c1ca74bb075194a194f
#
_entry.id   24778be022b30c1ca74bb075194a194f
#
_cell.length_a   1.000
_cell.length_b   1.000
_cell.length_c   1.000
_cell.angle_alpha   90.00
_cell.angle_beta   90.00
_cell.angle_gamma   90.00
#
_symmetry.space_group_name_H-M   'P 1'
#
loop_
_entity.id
_entity.type
_entity.pdbx_description
1 polymer ?
#
loop_
_entity_poly.entity_id
_entity_poly.type
_entity_poly.pdbx_seq_one_letter_code
_entity_poly.pdbx_strand_id
1 'polypeptide(L)'
;MNPKQFLLLLALVASIRIVAAQATSFNFDTDAAEKPPSAFTSYATGGGPAGNWLVKEMADAQSGKHVVVQTDADRTDYRFPVLIANQGEYSDLDLSVKAKSISGQIDQGMGLVFRFRDPKSYYIVRANALENNFRLYRMVNGRRLQFAGANVKVASGVWHTLRVVAKGDHIVCYFDGKPLIDAHEKTYTTGKIGLWTKADSVIAFDDLTVSAQ
;
A
#
# COMPACT_ATOMS: atom_id res chain seq x y z
N MET A 1 -8.64 -27.83 -71.80
CA MET A 1 -9.53 -27.51 -70.64
C MET A 1 -8.71 -27.45 -69.41
N ASN A 2 -8.53 -26.27 -68.85
CA ASN A 2 -7.62 -26.03 -67.71
C ASN A 2 -8.45 -25.88 -66.44
N PRO A 3 -8.29 -26.67 -65.39
CA PRO A 3 -9.01 -26.48 -64.12
C PRO A 3 -8.26 -25.45 -63.30
N LYS A 4 -8.96 -24.34 -63.00
CA LYS A 4 -8.50 -23.28 -62.11
C LYS A 4 -8.42 -23.84 -60.67
N GLN A 5 -7.23 -23.89 -60.08
CA GLN A 5 -7.04 -24.13 -58.67
C GLN A 5 -7.40 -22.88 -57.88
N PHE A 6 -8.48 -22.97 -57.08
CA PHE A 6 -8.82 -21.95 -56.08
C PHE A 6 -8.00 -22.24 -54.81
N LEU A 7 -7.02 -21.39 -54.56
CA LEU A 7 -6.26 -21.40 -53.29
C LEU A 7 -7.09 -20.64 -52.24
N LEU A 8 -7.67 -21.38 -51.27
CA LEU A 8 -8.37 -20.81 -50.12
C LEU A 8 -7.34 -20.40 -49.07
N LEU A 9 -7.06 -19.12 -48.92
CA LEU A 9 -6.23 -18.58 -47.84
C LEU A 9 -7.08 -18.55 -46.57
N LEU A 10 -6.84 -19.47 -45.64
CA LEU A 10 -7.41 -19.43 -44.30
C LEU A 10 -6.61 -18.41 -43.46
N ALA A 11 -7.17 -17.21 -43.23
CA ALA A 11 -6.60 -16.25 -42.30
C ALA A 11 -6.85 -16.71 -40.86
N LEU A 12 -5.81 -17.14 -40.17
CA LEU A 12 -5.85 -17.46 -38.76
C LEU A 12 -5.87 -16.17 -37.95
N VAL A 13 -7.05 -15.75 -37.49
CA VAL A 13 -7.20 -14.62 -36.56
C VAL A 13 -6.83 -15.10 -35.15
N ALA A 14 -5.61 -14.84 -34.72
CA ALA A 14 -5.19 -15.08 -33.35
C ALA A 14 -5.86 -14.04 -32.45
N SER A 15 -6.85 -14.47 -31.69
CA SER A 15 -7.49 -13.64 -30.65
C SER A 15 -6.52 -13.48 -29.47
N ILE A 16 -5.89 -12.33 -29.33
CA ILE A 16 -5.12 -11.97 -28.14
C ILE A 16 -6.12 -11.76 -26.99
N ARG A 17 -6.22 -12.73 -26.10
CA ARG A 17 -6.96 -12.54 -24.85
C ARG A 17 -6.08 -11.72 -23.91
N ILE A 18 -6.42 -10.44 -23.73
CA ILE A 18 -5.88 -9.63 -22.62
C ILE A 18 -6.50 -10.21 -21.33
N VAL A 19 -5.74 -11.01 -20.60
CA VAL A 19 -6.11 -11.41 -19.24
C VAL A 19 -5.83 -10.20 -18.37
N ALA A 20 -6.87 -9.53 -17.92
CA ALA A 20 -6.72 -8.49 -16.90
C ALA A 20 -6.10 -9.15 -15.65
N ALA A 21 -5.04 -8.55 -15.12
CA ALA A 21 -4.43 -9.04 -13.89
C ALA A 21 -5.48 -9.01 -12.77
N GLN A 22 -5.73 -10.16 -12.14
CA GLN A 22 -6.70 -10.27 -11.06
C GLN A 22 -6.18 -9.48 -9.86
N ALA A 23 -7.00 -8.58 -9.31
CA ALA A 23 -6.66 -7.86 -8.09
C ALA A 23 -6.68 -8.82 -6.89
N THR A 24 -5.67 -8.69 -6.03
CA THR A 24 -5.66 -9.32 -4.71
C THR A 24 -6.19 -8.31 -3.69
N SER A 25 -7.11 -8.75 -2.83
CA SER A 25 -7.73 -7.90 -1.79
C SER A 25 -7.61 -8.53 -0.42
N PHE A 26 -7.34 -7.71 0.59
CA PHE A 26 -7.29 -8.07 2.01
C PHE A 26 -8.25 -7.14 2.75
N ASN A 27 -9.41 -7.66 3.12
CA ASN A 27 -10.42 -6.97 3.92
C ASN A 27 -10.45 -7.43 5.38
N PHE A 28 -9.57 -8.37 5.75
CA PHE A 28 -9.38 -8.90 7.10
C PHE A 28 -10.59 -9.63 7.74
N ASP A 29 -11.72 -9.75 7.07
CA ASP A 29 -12.95 -10.34 7.64
C ASP A 29 -12.86 -11.83 7.93
N THR A 30 -11.93 -12.54 7.29
CA THR A 30 -11.66 -13.96 7.53
C THR A 30 -10.63 -14.20 8.63
N ASP A 31 -9.93 -13.16 9.09
CA ASP A 31 -8.96 -13.25 10.16
C ASP A 31 -9.65 -13.22 11.54
N ALA A 32 -9.04 -13.85 12.53
CA ALA A 32 -9.56 -13.86 13.90
C ALA A 32 -9.35 -12.50 14.58
N ALA A 33 -10.42 -11.95 15.16
CA ALA A 33 -10.31 -10.73 15.97
C ALA A 33 -9.32 -10.92 17.15
N GLU A 34 -8.68 -9.83 17.55
CA GLU A 34 -7.65 -9.77 18.61
C GLU A 34 -6.38 -10.60 18.30
N LYS A 35 -6.16 -10.97 17.05
CA LYS A 35 -4.97 -11.68 16.56
C LYS A 35 -4.27 -10.91 15.46
N PRO A 36 -2.97 -11.12 15.24
CA PRO A 36 -2.29 -10.62 14.06
C PRO A 36 -2.95 -11.16 12.78
N PRO A 37 -3.03 -10.36 11.69
CA PRO A 37 -3.56 -10.83 10.42
C PRO A 37 -2.67 -11.94 9.83
N SER A 38 -3.27 -13.05 9.43
CA SER A 38 -2.58 -14.30 9.09
C SER A 38 -1.72 -14.20 7.82
N ALA A 39 -2.13 -13.38 6.86
CA ALA A 39 -1.44 -13.20 5.58
C ALA A 39 -0.27 -12.20 5.63
N PHE A 40 0.12 -11.72 6.82
CA PHE A 40 1.11 -10.65 6.96
C PHE A 40 2.18 -10.99 8.00
N THR A 41 3.32 -10.31 7.88
CA THR A 41 4.42 -10.34 8.84
C THR A 41 4.76 -8.91 9.27
N SER A 42 4.89 -8.70 10.60
CA SER A 42 5.29 -7.41 11.17
C SER A 42 6.80 -7.25 11.17
N TYR A 43 7.25 -6.05 10.84
CA TYR A 43 8.64 -5.60 10.90
C TYR A 43 8.71 -4.23 11.57
N ALA A 44 9.92 -3.80 11.92
CA ALA A 44 10.20 -2.44 12.37
C ALA A 44 11.39 -1.87 11.61
N THR A 45 11.33 -0.57 11.31
CA THR A 45 12.49 0.22 10.87
C THR A 45 12.72 1.33 11.89
N GLY A 46 13.98 1.71 12.08
CA GLY A 46 14.36 2.72 13.07
C GLY A 46 14.50 2.16 14.48
N GLY A 47 14.18 2.97 15.47
CA GLY A 47 14.28 2.60 16.89
C GLY A 47 12.96 2.11 17.47
N GLY A 48 12.95 1.86 18.78
CA GLY A 48 11.78 1.44 19.53
C GLY A 48 11.34 -0.02 19.30
N PRO A 49 10.25 -0.46 19.94
CA PRO A 49 9.71 -1.81 19.76
C PRO A 49 9.03 -1.96 18.41
N ALA A 50 8.89 -3.20 17.94
CA ALA A 50 8.02 -3.54 16.82
C ALA A 50 6.57 -3.13 17.13
N GLY A 51 5.80 -2.76 16.10
CA GLY A 51 4.39 -2.44 16.26
C GLY A 51 3.55 -3.66 16.65
N ASN A 52 2.43 -3.43 17.30
CA ASN A 52 1.45 -4.44 17.62
C ASN A 52 0.27 -4.33 16.66
N TRP A 53 0.19 -5.24 15.68
CA TRP A 53 -0.82 -5.26 14.64
C TRP A 53 -1.86 -6.33 14.95
N LEU A 54 -3.11 -5.90 15.15
CA LEU A 54 -4.21 -6.77 15.51
C LEU A 54 -5.41 -6.54 14.60
N VAL A 55 -6.12 -7.60 14.28
CA VAL A 55 -7.44 -7.52 13.67
C VAL A 55 -8.44 -7.09 14.74
N LYS A 56 -9.25 -6.08 14.44
CA LYS A 56 -10.25 -5.52 15.36
C LYS A 56 -11.62 -5.44 14.69
N GLU A 57 -12.69 -5.62 15.46
CA GLU A 57 -14.02 -5.26 15.01
C GLU A 57 -14.22 -3.75 15.12
N MET A 58 -14.71 -3.12 14.04
CA MET A 58 -15.03 -1.69 14.02
C MET A 58 -16.41 -1.48 13.35
N ALA A 59 -17.28 -0.73 14.02
CA ALA A 59 -18.64 -0.47 13.53
C ALA A 59 -18.69 0.33 12.23
N ASP A 60 -17.63 1.08 11.93
CA ASP A 60 -17.47 1.88 10.72
C ASP A 60 -16.37 1.34 9.78
N ALA A 61 -16.09 0.03 9.84
CA ALA A 61 -15.26 -0.66 8.84
C ALA A 61 -15.78 -0.37 7.43
N GLN A 62 -14.88 -0.34 6.45
CA GLN A 62 -15.22 0.04 5.08
C GLN A 62 -15.81 -1.14 4.29
N SER A 63 -15.44 -2.36 4.67
CA SER A 63 -16.11 -3.60 4.27
C SER A 63 -16.23 -4.52 5.46
N GLY A 64 -17.25 -5.40 5.47
CA GLY A 64 -17.49 -6.34 6.57
C GLY A 64 -17.50 -5.67 7.94
N LYS A 65 -16.69 -6.19 8.87
CA LYS A 65 -16.59 -5.67 10.25
C LYS A 65 -15.19 -5.68 10.83
N HIS A 66 -14.24 -6.34 10.18
CA HIS A 66 -12.87 -6.44 10.65
C HIS A 66 -11.96 -5.47 9.91
N VAL A 67 -11.04 -4.90 10.65
CA VAL A 67 -9.97 -4.02 10.14
C VAL A 67 -8.66 -4.44 10.78
N VAL A 68 -7.52 -4.13 10.21
CA VAL A 68 -6.25 -4.27 10.90
C VAL A 68 -5.85 -2.96 11.55
N VAL A 69 -5.43 -3.00 12.82
CA VAL A 69 -5.02 -1.82 13.59
C VAL A 69 -3.60 -1.99 14.10
N GLN A 70 -2.74 -0.99 13.85
CA GLN A 70 -1.53 -0.82 14.65
C GLN A 70 -1.94 -0.18 15.98
N THR A 71 -1.80 -0.92 17.09
CA THR A 71 -2.37 -0.53 18.40
C THR A 71 -1.35 0.00 19.39
N ASP A 72 -0.05 -0.19 19.16
CA ASP A 72 1.00 0.23 20.05
C ASP A 72 1.34 1.72 19.87
N ALA A 73 1.24 2.49 20.94
CA ALA A 73 1.44 3.94 21.00
C ALA A 73 2.81 4.34 21.56
N ASP A 74 3.87 3.56 21.31
CA ASP A 74 5.23 3.92 21.72
C ASP A 74 5.69 5.22 21.06
N ARG A 75 6.27 6.11 21.85
CA ARG A 75 6.56 7.51 21.48
C ARG A 75 7.93 7.73 20.84
N THR A 76 8.68 6.69 20.52
CA THR A 76 9.98 6.82 19.82
C THR A 76 9.77 7.44 18.45
N ASP A 77 10.26 8.66 18.25
CA ASP A 77 9.95 9.45 17.03
C ASP A 77 10.45 8.78 15.73
N TYR A 78 11.68 8.26 15.72
CA TYR A 78 12.21 7.55 14.54
C TYR A 78 11.92 6.04 14.63
N ARG A 79 10.65 5.71 14.82
CA ARG A 79 10.11 4.36 14.88
C ARG A 79 9.07 4.19 13.77
N PHE A 80 9.20 3.14 12.98
CA PHE A 80 8.33 2.85 11.85
C PHE A 80 7.86 1.39 11.90
N PRO A 81 6.72 1.10 12.53
CA PRO A 81 6.04 -0.18 12.43
C PRO A 81 5.60 -0.44 10.99
N VAL A 82 5.89 -1.63 10.47
CA VAL A 82 5.59 -2.05 9.10
C VAL A 82 4.91 -3.40 9.12
N LEU A 83 3.83 -3.56 8.36
CA LEU A 83 3.10 -4.82 8.20
C LEU A 83 3.11 -5.20 6.72
N ILE A 84 3.77 -6.32 6.36
CA ILE A 84 4.06 -6.69 4.98
C ILE A 84 3.32 -7.97 4.61
N ALA A 85 2.66 -7.97 3.44
CA ALA A 85 2.03 -9.15 2.89
C ALA A 85 3.06 -10.28 2.65
N ASN A 86 2.73 -11.50 3.09
CA ASN A 86 3.65 -12.64 3.02
C ASN A 86 3.92 -13.07 1.58
N GLN A 87 2.93 -12.91 0.70
CA GLN A 87 2.98 -13.33 -0.69
C GLN A 87 2.83 -12.14 -1.65
N GLY A 88 3.20 -12.36 -2.89
CA GLY A 88 3.15 -11.38 -3.96
C GLY A 88 4.39 -10.48 -4.01
N GLU A 89 4.98 -10.40 -5.21
CA GLU A 89 6.00 -9.41 -5.56
C GLU A 89 5.53 -8.67 -6.80
N TYR A 90 5.65 -7.33 -6.76
CA TYR A 90 5.11 -6.45 -7.79
C TYR A 90 6.20 -5.51 -8.29
N SER A 91 6.37 -5.46 -9.61
CA SER A 91 7.19 -4.45 -10.28
C SER A 91 6.32 -3.23 -10.61
N ASP A 92 5.34 -3.42 -11.48
CA ASP A 92 4.34 -2.43 -11.81
C ASP A 92 3.04 -2.79 -11.06
N LEU A 93 2.44 -1.79 -10.41
CA LEU A 93 1.30 -2.03 -9.52
C LEU A 93 0.33 -0.86 -9.46
N ASP A 94 -0.92 -1.18 -9.15
CA ASP A 94 -1.93 -0.28 -8.62
C ASP A 94 -2.30 -0.79 -7.22
N LEU A 95 -1.97 -0.03 -6.21
CA LEU A 95 -2.08 -0.40 -4.80
C LEU A 95 -2.92 0.65 -4.07
N SER A 96 -3.94 0.23 -3.33
CA SER A 96 -4.77 1.14 -2.54
C SER A 96 -5.13 0.55 -1.18
N VAL A 97 -5.47 1.43 -0.24
CA VAL A 97 -5.95 1.07 1.10
C VAL A 97 -6.89 2.14 1.64
N LYS A 98 -7.85 1.75 2.45
CA LYS A 98 -8.58 2.63 3.35
C LYS A 98 -7.82 2.74 4.66
N ALA A 99 -7.60 3.96 5.15
CA ALA A 99 -6.86 4.20 6.38
C ALA A 99 -7.54 5.30 7.22
N LYS A 100 -7.53 5.10 8.55
CA LYS A 100 -8.10 6.05 9.50
C LYS A 100 -7.18 6.19 10.70
N SER A 101 -6.74 7.43 10.99
CA SER A 101 -6.00 7.69 12.22
C SER A 101 -6.97 7.70 13.41
N ILE A 102 -6.66 6.89 14.43
CA ILE A 102 -7.46 6.78 15.66
C ILE A 102 -6.88 7.72 16.72
N SER A 103 -5.57 7.68 16.92
CA SER A 103 -4.87 8.52 17.88
C SER A 103 -3.38 8.62 17.56
N GLY A 104 -2.72 9.52 18.25
CA GLY A 104 -1.29 9.80 18.23
C GLY A 104 -1.06 11.25 18.61
N GLN A 105 -0.02 11.53 19.41
CA GLN A 105 0.38 12.87 19.83
C GLN A 105 1.68 13.32 19.17
N ILE A 106 2.59 12.39 18.92
CA ILE A 106 3.84 12.62 18.18
C ILE A 106 3.57 12.57 16.69
N ASP A 107 2.75 11.60 16.24
CA ASP A 107 2.43 11.42 14.83
C ASP A 107 1.02 10.81 14.66
N GLN A 108 0.41 11.03 13.49
CA GLN A 108 -0.79 10.34 13.02
C GLN A 108 -0.58 9.94 11.55
N GLY A 109 0.51 9.23 11.31
CA GLY A 109 0.96 8.84 9.99
C GLY A 109 0.38 7.50 9.57
N MET A 110 -0.45 7.50 8.51
CA MET A 110 -1.01 6.33 7.85
C MET A 110 -0.35 6.14 6.48
N GLY A 111 0.23 4.98 6.22
CA GLY A 111 1.04 4.77 5.02
C GLY A 111 0.84 3.46 4.31
N LEU A 112 1.09 3.49 2.99
CA LEU A 112 1.25 2.34 2.10
C LEU A 112 2.73 2.09 1.82
N VAL A 113 3.15 0.84 1.95
CA VAL A 113 4.47 0.35 1.55
C VAL A 113 4.36 -0.34 0.21
N PHE A 114 5.32 -0.09 -0.67
CA PHE A 114 5.43 -0.81 -1.94
C PHE A 114 6.89 -1.05 -2.31
N ARG A 115 7.12 -2.05 -3.15
CA ARG A 115 8.45 -2.55 -3.52
C ARG A 115 9.35 -2.80 -2.29
N PHE A 116 8.75 -3.39 -1.24
CA PHE A 116 9.47 -3.76 -0.03
C PHE A 116 10.41 -4.94 -0.30
N ARG A 117 11.68 -4.77 0.00
CA ARG A 117 12.74 -5.78 -0.12
C ARG A 117 13.17 -6.32 1.24
N ASP A 118 13.30 -5.43 2.19
CA ASP A 118 13.69 -5.70 3.58
C ASP A 118 13.29 -4.49 4.47
N PRO A 119 13.38 -4.58 5.83
CA PRO A 119 13.01 -3.48 6.74
C PRO A 119 13.81 -2.19 6.57
N LYS A 120 14.84 -2.16 5.73
CA LYS A 120 15.69 -0.98 5.47
C LYS A 120 15.59 -0.47 4.04
N SER A 121 14.77 -1.12 3.16
CA SER A 121 14.80 -0.92 1.70
C SER A 121 13.40 -1.05 1.11
N TYR A 122 12.66 0.07 0.97
CA TYR A 122 11.29 0.12 0.44
C TYR A 122 10.84 1.56 0.13
N TYR A 123 9.70 1.72 -0.53
CA TYR A 123 9.00 3.00 -0.66
C TYR A 123 7.82 3.10 0.30
N ILE A 124 7.53 4.35 0.71
CA ILE A 124 6.34 4.69 1.51
C ILE A 124 5.67 5.92 0.92
N VAL A 125 4.37 5.85 0.65
CA VAL A 125 3.51 7.02 0.60
C VAL A 125 2.72 7.10 1.90
N ARG A 126 2.65 8.28 2.52
CA ARG A 126 1.91 8.46 3.77
C ARG A 126 1.14 9.76 3.82
N ALA A 127 -0.06 9.75 4.40
CA ALA A 127 -0.79 10.91 4.88
C ALA A 127 -0.57 11.09 6.38
N ASN A 128 -0.63 12.33 6.88
CA ASN A 128 -0.47 12.63 8.30
C ASN A 128 -1.48 13.69 8.74
N ALA A 129 -2.33 13.33 9.71
CA ALA A 129 -3.40 14.19 10.19
C ALA A 129 -2.90 15.35 11.07
N LEU A 130 -1.79 15.20 11.81
CA LEU A 130 -1.21 16.27 12.59
C LEU A 130 -0.48 17.30 11.73
N GLU A 131 0.13 16.85 10.63
CA GLU A 131 0.95 17.71 9.77
C GLU A 131 0.19 18.24 8.55
N ASN A 132 -1.01 17.73 8.25
CA ASN A 132 -1.80 18.08 7.07
C ASN A 132 -0.99 17.98 5.78
N ASN A 133 -0.40 16.82 5.54
CA ASN A 133 0.41 16.59 4.37
C ASN A 133 0.34 15.13 3.86
N PHE A 134 0.74 14.98 2.59
CA PHE A 134 0.88 13.72 1.89
C PHE A 134 2.29 13.66 1.30
N ARG A 135 3.09 12.66 1.65
CA ARG A 135 4.52 12.59 1.34
C ARG A 135 4.92 11.24 0.79
N LEU A 136 5.88 11.26 -0.12
CA LEU A 136 6.48 10.07 -0.73
C LEU A 136 7.95 9.97 -0.35
N TYR A 137 8.33 8.82 0.19
CA TYR A 137 9.68 8.55 0.68
C TYR A 137 10.24 7.28 0.08
N ARG A 138 11.57 7.21 0.05
CA ARG A 138 12.33 5.96 -0.05
C ARG A 138 13.05 5.68 1.27
N MET A 139 13.01 4.43 1.70
CA MET A 139 13.83 3.93 2.79
C MET A 139 15.09 3.31 2.19
N VAL A 140 16.27 3.86 2.49
CA VAL A 140 17.56 3.37 1.98
C VAL A 140 18.50 3.13 3.15
N ASN A 141 18.92 1.89 3.34
CA ASN A 141 19.75 1.47 4.47
C ASN A 141 19.18 1.93 5.83
N GLY A 142 17.86 1.88 5.99
CA GLY A 142 17.17 2.31 7.20
C GLY A 142 16.99 3.82 7.35
N ARG A 143 17.44 4.65 6.40
CA ARG A 143 17.24 6.10 6.39
C ARG A 143 16.04 6.47 5.54
N ARG A 144 15.10 7.21 6.11
CA ARG A 144 13.91 7.70 5.41
C ARG A 144 14.24 9.01 4.69
N LEU A 145 14.14 8.99 3.37
CA LEU A 145 14.46 10.13 2.49
C LEU A 145 13.20 10.54 1.71
N GLN A 146 12.67 11.72 2.01
CA GLN A 146 11.58 12.29 1.22
C GLN A 146 12.10 12.75 -0.15
N PHE A 147 11.34 12.48 -1.20
CA PHE A 147 11.66 12.95 -2.55
C PHE A 147 10.49 13.62 -3.28
N ALA A 148 9.24 13.44 -2.78
CA ALA A 148 8.08 14.17 -3.30
C ALA A 148 7.04 14.37 -2.21
N GLY A 149 6.04 15.25 -2.46
CA GLY A 149 4.94 15.45 -1.53
C GLY A 149 4.08 16.66 -1.84
N ALA A 150 2.92 16.72 -1.19
CA ALA A 150 1.95 17.81 -1.28
C ALA A 150 1.40 18.15 0.12
N ASN A 151 0.96 19.39 0.32
CA ASN A 151 0.17 19.78 1.47
C ASN A 151 -1.30 19.54 1.14
N VAL A 152 -1.98 18.86 2.04
CA VAL A 152 -3.40 18.53 1.90
C VAL A 152 -4.00 18.37 3.29
N LYS A 153 -5.23 18.80 3.49
CA LYS A 153 -5.93 18.59 4.76
C LYS A 153 -6.19 17.09 4.94
N VAL A 154 -5.76 16.55 6.07
CA VAL A 154 -5.98 15.15 6.47
C VAL A 154 -6.75 15.18 7.79
N ALA A 155 -8.01 14.74 7.78
CA ALA A 155 -8.84 14.73 8.97
C ALA A 155 -8.51 13.51 9.86
N SER A 156 -8.30 13.76 11.17
CA SER A 156 -8.19 12.68 12.16
C SER A 156 -9.56 12.04 12.40
N GLY A 157 -9.61 10.73 12.67
CA GLY A 157 -10.85 10.00 12.94
C GLY A 157 -11.73 9.75 11.72
N VAL A 158 -11.26 10.04 10.51
CA VAL A 158 -11.99 9.88 9.24
C VAL A 158 -11.26 8.87 8.36
N TRP A 159 -12.01 8.04 7.65
CA TRP A 159 -11.48 7.14 6.65
C TRP A 159 -11.03 7.91 5.40
N HIS A 160 -9.80 7.66 4.99
CA HIS A 160 -9.20 8.19 3.78
C HIS A 160 -8.75 7.07 2.85
N THR A 161 -8.65 7.34 1.57
CA THR A 161 -8.09 6.42 0.60
C THR A 161 -6.69 6.87 0.18
N LEU A 162 -5.69 6.02 0.42
CA LEU A 162 -4.36 6.16 -0.15
C LEU A 162 -4.24 5.22 -1.34
N ARG A 163 -3.69 5.70 -2.46
CA ARG A 163 -3.44 4.85 -3.65
C ARG A 163 -2.11 5.24 -4.30
N VAL A 164 -1.41 4.24 -4.79
CA VAL A 164 -0.17 4.37 -5.57
C VAL A 164 -0.33 3.61 -6.88
N VAL A 165 -0.03 4.26 -7.98
CA VAL A 165 0.18 3.62 -9.29
C VAL A 165 1.67 3.76 -9.61
N ALA A 166 2.39 2.65 -9.72
CA ALA A 166 3.79 2.65 -10.08
C ALA A 166 4.00 1.82 -11.35
N LYS A 167 4.63 2.42 -12.37
CA LYS A 167 4.95 1.77 -13.64
C LYS A 167 6.37 2.16 -14.06
N GLY A 168 7.26 1.16 -14.09
CA GLY A 168 8.69 1.43 -14.23
C GLY A 168 9.20 2.35 -13.11
N ASP A 169 9.77 3.49 -13.45
CA ASP A 169 10.22 4.54 -12.53
C ASP A 169 9.15 5.62 -12.24
N HIS A 170 8.04 5.63 -12.98
CA HIS A 170 6.96 6.59 -12.81
C HIS A 170 6.03 6.19 -11.67
N ILE A 171 5.83 7.08 -10.71
CA ILE A 171 5.03 6.85 -9.49
C ILE A 171 4.03 8.00 -9.34
N VAL A 172 2.75 7.66 -9.39
CA VAL A 172 1.65 8.61 -9.12
C VAL A 172 0.95 8.20 -7.83
N CYS A 173 0.82 9.15 -6.88
CA CYS A 173 0.14 8.88 -5.63
C CYS A 173 -1.12 9.74 -5.48
N TYR A 174 -2.18 9.09 -5.02
CA TYR A 174 -3.51 9.67 -4.88
C TYR A 174 -3.91 9.69 -3.40
N PHE A 175 -4.56 10.77 -3.00
CA PHE A 175 -5.21 10.90 -1.70
C PHE A 175 -6.68 11.26 -1.94
N ASP A 176 -7.60 10.44 -1.42
CA ASP A 176 -9.05 10.55 -1.63
C ASP A 176 -9.43 10.75 -3.11
N GLY A 177 -8.83 9.93 -3.98
CA GLY A 177 -9.04 9.92 -5.41
C GLY A 177 -8.35 11.05 -6.19
N LYS A 178 -7.72 12.04 -5.53
CA LYS A 178 -7.03 13.14 -6.20
C LYS A 178 -5.54 12.80 -6.40
N PRO A 179 -4.99 12.89 -7.61
CA PRO A 179 -3.56 12.76 -7.84
C PRO A 179 -2.84 13.98 -7.24
N LEU A 180 -1.99 13.77 -6.25
CA LEU A 180 -1.29 14.83 -5.55
C LEU A 180 0.23 14.75 -5.71
N ILE A 181 0.75 13.59 -6.07
CA ILE A 181 2.18 13.38 -6.30
C ILE A 181 2.34 12.68 -7.65
N ASP A 182 3.22 13.23 -8.47
CA ASP A 182 3.69 12.64 -9.73
C ASP A 182 5.21 12.76 -9.73
N ALA A 183 5.91 11.62 -9.74
CA ALA A 183 7.35 11.59 -9.53
C ALA A 183 8.02 10.43 -10.29
N HIS A 184 9.31 10.57 -10.55
CA HIS A 184 10.15 9.51 -11.10
C HIS A 184 11.21 9.09 -10.10
N GLU A 185 11.29 7.77 -9.82
CA GLU A 185 12.26 7.21 -8.90
C GLU A 185 12.51 5.72 -9.20
N LYS A 186 13.78 5.29 -9.22
CA LYS A 186 14.19 3.99 -9.77
C LYS A 186 15.08 3.14 -8.84
N THR A 187 15.20 3.53 -7.56
CA THR A 187 16.04 2.80 -6.59
C THR A 187 15.57 1.35 -6.41
N TYR A 188 14.27 1.14 -6.35
CA TYR A 188 13.68 -0.20 -6.24
C TYR A 188 12.69 -0.43 -7.37
N THR A 189 12.83 -1.55 -8.07
CA THR A 189 12.00 -1.89 -9.24
C THR A 189 10.94 -2.95 -8.93
N THR A 190 11.10 -3.72 -7.85
CA THR A 190 10.17 -4.79 -7.45
C THR A 190 10.23 -5.03 -5.95
N GLY A 191 9.20 -5.66 -5.41
CA GLY A 191 9.12 -6.10 -4.02
C GLY A 191 7.69 -6.26 -3.54
N LYS A 192 7.54 -6.55 -2.24
CA LYS A 192 6.25 -6.76 -1.58
C LYS A 192 5.52 -5.45 -1.28
N ILE A 193 4.27 -5.59 -0.84
CA ILE A 193 3.41 -4.48 -0.42
C ILE A 193 3.09 -4.57 1.07
N GLY A 194 2.59 -3.48 1.65
CA GLY A 194 2.18 -3.47 3.04
C GLY A 194 1.71 -2.13 3.57
N LEU A 195 1.62 -2.08 4.89
CA LEU A 195 1.14 -0.94 5.67
C LEU A 195 2.27 -0.38 6.53
N TRP A 196 2.15 0.90 6.91
CA TRP A 196 3.18 1.60 7.64
C TRP A 196 2.56 2.62 8.60
N THR A 197 3.16 2.75 9.78
CA THR A 197 2.85 3.83 10.74
C THR A 197 4.13 4.46 11.29
N LYS A 198 4.00 5.56 12.04
CA LYS A 198 5.12 6.23 12.69
C LYS A 198 4.85 6.49 14.17
N ALA A 199 5.87 6.33 14.99
CA ALA A 199 5.88 6.66 16.42
C ALA A 199 4.63 6.09 17.14
N ASP A 200 3.87 6.95 17.83
CA ASP A 200 2.68 6.63 18.60
C ASP A 200 1.37 6.62 17.77
N SER A 201 1.49 6.56 16.45
CA SER A 201 0.31 6.52 15.56
C SER A 201 -0.48 5.21 15.75
N VAL A 202 -1.71 5.31 16.27
CA VAL A 202 -2.69 4.22 16.27
C VAL A 202 -3.57 4.40 15.02
N ILE A 203 -3.44 3.48 14.09
CA ILE A 203 -4.07 3.60 12.75
C ILE A 203 -4.83 2.32 12.42
N ALA A 204 -6.08 2.46 11.97
CA ALA A 204 -6.85 1.40 11.36
C ALA A 204 -6.68 1.41 9.84
N PHE A 205 -6.63 0.21 9.25
CA PHE A 205 -6.56 -0.01 7.81
C PHE A 205 -7.58 -1.08 7.39
N ASP A 206 -8.17 -0.87 6.21
CA ASP A 206 -9.13 -1.77 5.61
C ASP A 206 -8.97 -1.78 4.09
N ASP A 207 -9.54 -2.79 3.42
CA ASP A 207 -9.59 -2.89 1.95
C ASP A 207 -8.23 -2.64 1.26
N LEU A 208 -7.17 -3.29 1.75
CA LEU A 208 -5.90 -3.26 1.02
C LEU A 208 -6.03 -4.05 -0.27
N THR A 209 -5.88 -3.39 -1.41
CA THR A 209 -6.01 -4.02 -2.74
C THR A 209 -4.78 -3.75 -3.59
N VAL A 210 -4.36 -4.74 -4.36
CA VAL A 210 -3.27 -4.63 -5.32
C VAL A 210 -3.59 -5.36 -6.61
N SER A 211 -3.26 -4.75 -7.75
CA SER A 211 -3.19 -5.40 -9.06
C SER A 211 -1.85 -5.14 -9.72
N ALA A 212 -1.30 -6.14 -10.41
CA ALA A 212 -0.19 -5.94 -11.34
C ALA A 212 -0.68 -5.10 -12.54
N GLN A 213 0.20 -4.22 -13.08
CA GLN A 213 -0.10 -3.34 -14.21
C GLN A 213 0.67 -3.77 -15.46
#